data_fee1534f2c6414673ab068eb6d22fc9a
#
_entry.id   fee1534f2c6414673ab068eb6d22fc9a
#
_cell.length_a   1.000
_cell.length_b   1.000
_cell.length_c   1.000
_cell.angle_alpha   90.00
_cell.angle_beta   90.00
_cell.angle_gamma   90.00
#
_symmetry.space_group_name_H-M   'P 1'
#
loop_
_entity.id
_entity.type
_entity.pdbx_description
1 polymer ?
#
loop_
_entity_poly.entity_id
_entity_poly.type
_entity_poly.pdbx_seq_one_letter_code
_entity_poly.pdbx_strand_id
1 'polypeptide(L)'
;MIGTVPVYDSVIHYQRDLATLTAQDFVDVVRLHAEDGVDFVTLHCGITRKTIDQIKKHKRKMNIVSRGGSLVFAWMCMTGEENPFYEHYDEILEICEEHDVTISLGDACRPGCLADATDVCQIEELVRLGELTKRAWDHNVQVMVEGPGHVPLDQVAANMKVQQSICMGAPFYVLGPLVT
;
A
#
# COMPACT_ATOMS: atom_id res chain seq x y z
N MET A 1 -13.37 -12.67 -11.02
CA MET A 1 -12.61 -11.97 -9.95
C MET A 1 -12.38 -10.54 -10.39
N ILE A 2 -12.86 -9.57 -9.62
CA ILE A 2 -12.76 -8.13 -9.89
C ILE A 2 -12.01 -7.47 -8.73
N GLY A 3 -10.96 -6.72 -9.05
CA GLY A 3 -10.23 -5.95 -8.05
C GLY A 3 -10.20 -4.47 -8.41
N THR A 4 -10.20 -3.63 -7.41
CA THR A 4 -10.20 -2.17 -7.56
C THR A 4 -9.14 -1.49 -6.71
N VAL A 5 -8.91 -0.22 -6.99
CA VAL A 5 -7.93 0.62 -6.27
C VAL A 5 -8.65 1.88 -5.76
N PRO A 6 -9.30 1.82 -4.60
CA PRO A 6 -10.21 2.86 -4.10
C PRO A 6 -9.64 4.28 -4.09
N VAL A 7 -8.34 4.45 -3.85
CA VAL A 7 -7.70 5.77 -3.80
C VAL A 7 -7.91 6.61 -5.08
N TYR A 8 -8.04 5.96 -6.24
CA TYR A 8 -8.31 6.71 -7.49
C TYR A 8 -9.73 7.24 -7.53
N ASP A 9 -10.67 6.45 -7.04
CA ASP A 9 -12.07 6.85 -7.01
C ASP A 9 -12.35 7.88 -5.91
N SER A 10 -11.61 7.88 -4.81
CA SER A 10 -11.75 8.89 -3.76
C SER A 10 -11.67 10.32 -4.29
N VAL A 11 -10.78 10.59 -5.25
CA VAL A 11 -10.64 11.91 -5.88
C VAL A 11 -11.76 12.17 -6.90
N ILE A 12 -12.13 11.15 -7.69
CA ILE A 12 -13.11 11.26 -8.78
C ILE A 12 -14.54 11.32 -8.23
N HIS A 13 -14.87 10.47 -7.26
CA HIS A 13 -16.19 10.37 -6.65
C HIS A 13 -16.64 11.69 -6.03
N TYR A 14 -15.78 12.31 -5.22
CA TYR A 14 -16.12 13.56 -4.55
C TYR A 14 -15.94 14.80 -5.41
N GLN A 15 -15.23 14.74 -6.54
CA GLN A 15 -14.92 15.86 -7.43
C GLN A 15 -14.39 17.09 -6.67
N ARG A 16 -13.56 16.84 -5.64
CA ARG A 16 -12.96 17.85 -4.78
C ARG A 16 -11.43 17.80 -4.88
N ASP A 17 -10.78 18.91 -4.51
CA ASP A 17 -9.32 18.93 -4.42
C ASP A 17 -8.84 17.92 -3.38
N LEU A 18 -7.76 17.22 -3.70
CA LEU A 18 -7.18 16.18 -2.84
C LEU A 18 -6.97 16.68 -1.39
N ALA A 19 -6.49 17.91 -1.22
CA ALA A 19 -6.24 18.51 0.10
C ALA A 19 -7.51 18.79 0.92
N THR A 20 -8.69 18.69 0.33
CA THR A 20 -9.97 18.91 1.02
C THR A 20 -10.70 17.63 1.38
N LEU A 21 -10.18 16.48 0.95
CA LEU A 21 -10.69 15.17 1.36
C LEU A 21 -10.30 14.90 2.81
N THR A 22 -11.22 14.33 3.55
CA THR A 22 -10.99 13.84 4.92
C THR A 22 -10.51 12.39 4.90
N ALA A 23 -9.92 11.91 5.97
CA ALA A 23 -9.55 10.51 6.11
C ALA A 23 -10.78 9.59 5.90
N GLN A 24 -11.95 9.99 6.42
CA GLN A 24 -13.19 9.23 6.27
C GLN A 24 -13.64 9.12 4.80
N ASP A 25 -13.46 10.15 3.98
CA ASP A 25 -13.80 10.09 2.54
C ASP A 25 -13.08 8.91 1.84
N PHE A 26 -11.85 8.58 2.23
CA PHE A 26 -11.13 7.43 1.69
C PHE A 26 -11.70 6.09 2.17
N VAL A 27 -12.10 6.00 3.42
CA VAL A 27 -12.71 4.79 4.00
C VAL A 27 -14.08 4.53 3.40
N ASP A 28 -14.89 5.59 3.23
CA ASP A 28 -16.22 5.51 2.63
C ASP A 28 -16.17 4.98 1.19
N VAL A 29 -15.13 5.33 0.41
CA VAL A 29 -14.94 4.77 -0.93
C VAL A 29 -14.53 3.29 -0.89
N VAL A 30 -13.77 2.85 0.12
CA VAL A 30 -13.52 1.41 0.31
C VAL A 30 -14.83 0.66 0.56
N ARG A 31 -15.70 1.20 1.42
CA ARG A 31 -17.03 0.65 1.68
C ARG A 31 -17.89 0.59 0.41
N LEU A 32 -17.93 1.67 -0.35
CA LEU A 32 -18.66 1.73 -1.61
C LEU A 32 -18.23 0.61 -2.59
N HIS A 33 -16.92 0.38 -2.73
CA HIS A 33 -16.39 -0.68 -3.59
C HIS A 33 -16.73 -2.08 -3.04
N ALA A 34 -16.70 -2.27 -1.72
CA ALA A 34 -17.08 -3.53 -1.09
C ALA A 34 -18.57 -3.84 -1.31
N GLU A 35 -19.45 -2.85 -1.14
CA GLU A 35 -20.89 -2.95 -1.41
C GLU A 35 -21.21 -3.25 -2.89
N ASP A 36 -20.39 -2.75 -3.82
CA ASP A 36 -20.49 -3.06 -5.27
C ASP A 36 -20.07 -4.51 -5.58
N GLY A 37 -19.53 -5.26 -4.60
CA GLY A 37 -19.22 -6.68 -4.72
C GLY A 37 -17.89 -6.98 -5.39
N VAL A 38 -16.86 -6.18 -5.15
CA VAL A 38 -15.50 -6.49 -5.60
C VAL A 38 -14.90 -7.65 -4.82
N ASP A 39 -14.05 -8.47 -5.47
CA ASP A 39 -13.38 -9.60 -4.81
C ASP A 39 -12.16 -9.16 -3.99
N PHE A 40 -11.51 -8.07 -4.40
CA PHE A 40 -10.39 -7.50 -3.63
C PHE A 40 -10.20 -6.00 -3.87
N VAL A 41 -9.58 -5.33 -2.91
CA VAL A 41 -9.19 -3.91 -3.01
C VAL A 41 -7.69 -3.75 -2.79
N THR A 42 -7.03 -2.92 -3.62
CA THR A 42 -5.62 -2.57 -3.42
C THR A 42 -5.52 -1.27 -2.64
N LEU A 43 -4.88 -1.34 -1.48
CA LEU A 43 -4.74 -0.23 -0.53
C LEU A 43 -3.26 0.00 -0.18
N HIS A 44 -2.81 1.23 -0.31
CA HIS A 44 -1.43 1.62 0.03
C HIS A 44 -1.32 2.00 1.52
N CYS A 45 -1.52 1.02 2.40
CA CYS A 45 -1.55 1.21 3.85
C CYS A 45 -0.15 1.33 4.47
N GLY A 46 0.91 0.90 3.76
CA GLY A 46 2.25 0.72 4.34
C GLY A 46 3.04 2.01 4.53
N ILE A 47 2.72 3.09 3.82
CA ILE A 47 3.36 4.39 4.01
C ILE A 47 2.76 5.13 5.22
N THR A 48 3.63 5.68 6.06
CA THR A 48 3.27 6.43 7.26
C THR A 48 3.99 7.76 7.29
N ARG A 49 3.68 8.62 8.25
CA ARG A 49 4.43 9.86 8.49
C ARG A 49 5.93 9.61 8.64
N LYS A 50 6.30 8.50 9.27
CA LYS A 50 7.69 8.07 9.41
C LYS A 50 8.33 7.76 8.05
N THR A 51 7.60 7.15 7.12
CA THR A 51 8.07 6.89 5.76
C THR A 51 8.37 8.20 5.02
N ILE A 52 7.53 9.24 5.20
CA ILE A 52 7.76 10.58 4.64
C ILE A 52 9.10 11.15 5.11
N ASP A 53 9.40 11.04 6.41
CA ASP A 53 10.65 11.52 6.97
C ASP A 53 11.86 10.75 6.44
N GLN A 54 11.74 9.44 6.24
CA GLN A 54 12.78 8.62 5.62
C GLN A 54 13.03 9.03 4.17
N ILE A 55 12.00 9.22 3.36
CA ILE A 55 12.14 9.67 1.97
C ILE A 55 12.87 11.01 1.90
N LYS A 56 12.50 11.98 2.74
CA LYS A 56 13.16 13.29 2.83
C LYS A 56 14.64 13.16 3.22
N LYS A 57 14.95 12.27 4.16
CA LYS A 57 16.29 12.04 4.67
C LYS A 57 17.20 11.34 3.65
N HIS A 58 16.69 10.30 3.00
CA HIS A 58 17.48 9.42 2.12
C HIS A 58 17.50 9.84 0.65
N LYS A 59 16.67 10.82 0.25
CA LYS A 59 16.67 11.43 -1.08
C LYS A 59 16.65 10.38 -2.20
N ARG A 60 15.59 9.54 -2.22
CA ARG A 60 15.37 8.57 -3.30
C ARG A 60 15.47 9.25 -4.68
N LYS A 61 16.00 8.53 -5.68
CA LYS A 61 16.17 9.05 -7.05
C LYS A 61 14.82 9.28 -7.73
N MET A 62 13.90 8.31 -7.60
CA MET A 62 12.60 8.34 -8.25
C MET A 62 11.45 8.65 -7.29
N ASN A 63 11.75 8.95 -6.03
CA ASN A 63 10.74 9.17 -4.97
C ASN A 63 9.71 8.03 -4.91
N ILE A 64 8.41 8.31 -5.10
CA ILE A 64 7.32 7.34 -5.12
C ILE A 64 6.82 7.21 -6.56
N VAL A 65 6.99 6.04 -7.15
CA VAL A 65 6.57 5.76 -8.53
C VAL A 65 5.19 5.09 -8.62
N SER A 66 4.68 4.56 -7.51
CA SER A 66 3.31 4.08 -7.39
C SER A 66 2.33 5.23 -7.52
N ARG A 67 1.39 5.17 -8.47
CA ARG A 67 0.38 6.23 -8.63
C ARG A 67 -0.54 6.35 -7.40
N GLY A 68 -1.06 5.22 -6.90
CA GLY A 68 -1.91 5.21 -5.71
C GLY A 68 -1.13 5.65 -4.47
N GLY A 69 0.09 5.12 -4.29
CA GLY A 69 0.98 5.54 -3.21
C GLY A 69 1.33 7.03 -3.25
N SER A 70 1.54 7.59 -4.44
CA SER A 70 1.84 9.04 -4.57
C SER A 70 0.64 9.92 -4.24
N LEU A 71 -0.60 9.50 -4.51
CA LEU A 71 -1.80 10.23 -4.10
C LEU A 71 -1.93 10.27 -2.57
N VAL A 72 -1.79 9.13 -1.90
CA VAL A 72 -1.81 9.06 -0.43
C VAL A 72 -0.69 9.91 0.16
N PHE A 73 0.53 9.76 -0.36
CA PHE A 73 1.68 10.56 0.08
C PHE A 73 1.46 12.07 -0.09
N ALA A 74 0.90 12.50 -1.23
CA ALA A 74 0.59 13.90 -1.48
C ALA A 74 -0.45 14.41 -0.48
N TRP A 75 -1.53 13.65 -0.24
CA TRP A 75 -2.55 14.01 0.74
C TRP A 75 -1.95 14.18 2.14
N MET A 76 -1.14 13.21 2.60
CA MET A 76 -0.43 13.29 3.89
C MET A 76 0.50 14.52 3.99
N CYS A 77 1.14 14.90 2.89
CA CYS A 77 2.01 16.09 2.87
C CYS A 77 1.22 17.40 2.88
N MET A 78 0.05 17.44 2.24
CA MET A 78 -0.81 18.64 2.15
C MET A 78 -1.57 18.90 3.45
N THR A 79 -2.12 17.85 4.05
CA THR A 79 -2.93 17.96 5.27
C THR A 79 -2.11 17.93 6.54
N GLY A 80 -0.97 17.27 6.53
CA GLY A 80 -0.19 16.99 7.73
C GLY A 80 -0.70 15.79 8.53
N GLU A 81 -1.74 15.09 8.05
CA GLU A 81 -2.36 13.95 8.71
C GLU A 81 -1.63 12.63 8.39
N GLU A 82 -1.96 11.56 9.11
CA GLU A 82 -1.45 10.21 8.84
C GLU A 82 -2.16 9.61 7.63
N ASN A 83 -1.60 8.57 7.05
CA ASN A 83 -2.20 7.80 5.97
C ASN A 83 -3.59 7.29 6.38
N PRO A 84 -4.67 7.67 5.68
CA PRO A 84 -6.04 7.33 6.07
C PRO A 84 -6.28 5.81 6.09
N PHE A 85 -5.69 5.06 5.16
CA PHE A 85 -5.80 3.60 5.11
C PHE A 85 -5.02 2.90 6.23
N TYR A 86 -3.99 3.53 6.77
CA TYR A 86 -3.23 3.02 7.91
C TYR A 86 -3.95 3.35 9.24
N GLU A 87 -4.37 4.59 9.39
CA GLU A 87 -5.00 5.08 10.62
C GLU A 87 -6.35 4.41 10.87
N HIS A 88 -7.17 4.25 9.84
CA HIS A 88 -8.48 3.60 9.88
C HIS A 88 -8.45 2.12 9.46
N TYR A 89 -7.30 1.46 9.62
CA TYR A 89 -7.16 0.08 9.12
C TYR A 89 -8.14 -0.89 9.76
N ASP A 90 -8.46 -0.75 11.05
CA ASP A 90 -9.42 -1.64 11.72
C ASP A 90 -10.84 -1.48 11.18
N GLU A 91 -11.28 -0.24 10.90
CA GLU A 91 -12.57 0.01 10.23
C GLU A 91 -12.62 -0.61 8.82
N ILE A 92 -11.51 -0.51 8.08
CA ILE A 92 -11.39 -1.16 6.77
C ILE A 92 -11.45 -2.68 6.89
N LEU A 93 -10.84 -3.27 7.93
CA LEU A 93 -10.93 -4.70 8.18
C LEU A 93 -12.36 -5.15 8.47
N GLU A 94 -13.13 -4.37 9.25
CA GLU A 94 -14.56 -4.64 9.50
C GLU A 94 -15.35 -4.64 8.18
N ILE A 95 -15.12 -3.67 7.29
CA ILE A 95 -15.74 -3.61 5.96
C ILE A 95 -15.38 -4.86 5.14
N CYS A 96 -14.09 -5.22 5.10
CA CYS A 96 -13.62 -6.35 4.31
C CYS A 96 -14.13 -7.70 4.85
N GLU A 97 -14.24 -7.85 6.16
CA GLU A 97 -14.82 -9.04 6.79
C GLU A 97 -16.31 -9.16 6.48
N GLU A 98 -17.07 -8.06 6.59
CA GLU A 98 -18.52 -8.02 6.30
C GLU A 98 -18.85 -8.43 4.86
N HIS A 99 -18.03 -8.00 3.90
CA HIS A 99 -18.28 -8.19 2.47
C HIS A 99 -17.41 -9.30 1.81
N ASP A 100 -16.64 -10.05 2.59
CA ASP A 100 -15.70 -11.10 2.10
C ASP A 100 -14.71 -10.57 1.05
N VAL A 101 -14.15 -9.39 1.29
CA VAL A 101 -13.21 -8.70 0.39
C VAL A 101 -11.77 -8.97 0.82
N THR A 102 -10.93 -9.44 -0.10
CA THR A 102 -9.49 -9.61 0.13
C THR A 102 -8.77 -8.27 0.05
N ILE A 103 -7.81 -8.02 0.94
CA ILE A 103 -6.94 -6.84 0.85
C ILE A 103 -5.67 -7.18 0.07
N SER A 104 -5.42 -6.41 -0.99
CA SER A 104 -4.13 -6.32 -1.65
C SER A 104 -3.35 -5.15 -1.04
N LEU A 105 -2.36 -5.45 -0.21
CA LEU A 105 -1.51 -4.44 0.42
C LEU A 105 -0.50 -3.91 -0.60
N GLY A 106 -0.75 -2.68 -1.08
CA GLY A 106 0.06 -2.03 -2.12
C GLY A 106 1.42 -1.56 -1.63
N ASP A 107 2.43 -1.65 -2.49
CA ASP A 107 3.79 -1.19 -2.24
C ASP A 107 4.03 0.24 -2.78
N ALA A 108 3.70 1.25 -2.02
CA ALA A 108 3.91 2.64 -2.40
C ALA A 108 5.39 2.97 -2.65
N CYS A 109 6.27 2.38 -1.85
CA CYS A 109 7.72 2.59 -1.90
C CYS A 109 8.47 1.61 -2.80
N ARG A 110 7.78 0.92 -3.74
CA ARG A 110 8.48 0.12 -4.75
C ARG A 110 9.51 0.98 -5.50
N PRO A 111 10.71 0.45 -5.83
CA PRO A 111 11.73 1.22 -6.52
C PRO A 111 11.33 1.48 -7.98
N GLY A 112 11.66 2.67 -8.49
CA GLY A 112 11.53 3.03 -9.90
C GLY A 112 12.84 2.91 -10.67
N CYS A 113 13.95 2.64 -9.99
CA CYS A 113 15.27 2.43 -10.58
C CYS A 113 16.16 1.61 -9.62
N LEU A 114 17.29 1.12 -10.16
CA LEU A 114 18.24 0.29 -9.39
C LEU A 114 18.77 0.99 -8.13
N ALA A 115 18.94 2.32 -8.18
CA ALA A 115 19.50 3.08 -7.07
C ALA A 115 18.58 3.12 -5.84
N ASP A 116 17.27 2.91 -6.05
CA ASP A 116 16.27 2.90 -4.99
C ASP A 116 15.86 1.47 -4.57
N ALA A 117 16.41 0.45 -5.27
CA ALA A 117 16.09 -0.95 -4.98
C ALA A 117 16.60 -1.38 -3.60
N THR A 118 15.74 -2.05 -2.83
CA THR A 118 16.03 -2.57 -1.49
C THR A 118 16.51 -1.47 -0.52
N ASP A 119 16.05 -0.24 -0.73
CA ASP A 119 16.40 0.88 0.14
C ASP A 119 15.60 0.83 1.47
N VAL A 120 15.95 1.75 2.37
CA VAL A 120 15.32 1.83 3.68
C VAL A 120 13.80 2.08 3.60
N CYS A 121 13.33 2.83 2.59
CA CYS A 121 11.91 3.13 2.44
C CYS A 121 11.13 1.89 2.00
N GLN A 122 11.66 1.13 1.04
CA GLN A 122 11.06 -0.14 0.60
C GLN A 122 10.98 -1.14 1.75
N ILE A 123 12.07 -1.31 2.51
CA ILE A 123 12.12 -2.30 3.61
C ILE A 123 11.24 -1.85 4.78
N GLU A 124 11.22 -0.56 5.11
CA GLU A 124 10.36 -0.04 6.19
C GLU A 124 8.87 -0.23 5.87
N GLU A 125 8.47 0.05 4.62
CA GLU A 125 7.11 -0.25 4.18
C GLU A 125 6.81 -1.74 4.30
N LEU A 126 7.70 -2.63 3.85
CA LEU A 126 7.50 -4.07 3.94
C LEU A 126 7.31 -4.55 5.40
N VAL A 127 8.07 -4.00 6.34
CA VAL A 127 7.87 -4.29 7.78
C VAL A 127 6.46 -3.91 8.21
N ARG A 128 5.98 -2.74 7.78
CA ARG A 128 4.62 -2.28 8.07
C ARG A 128 3.56 -3.18 7.44
N LEU A 129 3.78 -3.60 6.18
CA LEU A 129 2.88 -4.53 5.51
C LEU A 129 2.78 -5.88 6.23
N GLY A 130 3.88 -6.36 6.83
CA GLY A 130 3.87 -7.56 7.67
C GLY A 130 3.01 -7.39 8.93
N GLU A 131 3.11 -6.25 9.61
CA GLU A 131 2.26 -5.94 10.78
C GLU A 131 0.77 -5.89 10.39
N LEU A 132 0.45 -5.23 9.27
CA LEU A 132 -0.90 -5.11 8.75
C LEU A 132 -1.46 -6.47 8.29
N THR A 133 -0.63 -7.31 7.68
CA THR A 133 -0.99 -8.69 7.31
C THR A 133 -1.46 -9.48 8.53
N LYS A 134 -0.69 -9.41 9.63
CA LYS A 134 -1.09 -10.10 10.86
C LYS A 134 -2.43 -9.59 11.40
N ARG A 135 -2.61 -8.27 11.45
CA ARG A 135 -3.88 -7.66 11.90
C ARG A 135 -5.06 -8.12 11.04
N ALA A 136 -4.90 -8.15 9.71
CA ALA A 136 -5.95 -8.62 8.81
C ALA A 136 -6.32 -10.10 9.08
N TRP A 137 -5.35 -10.97 9.29
CA TRP A 137 -5.62 -12.37 9.61
C TRP A 137 -6.29 -12.55 10.98
N ASP A 138 -5.94 -11.72 11.96
CA ASP A 138 -6.61 -11.71 13.27
C ASP A 138 -8.11 -11.30 13.15
N HIS A 139 -8.49 -10.62 12.03
CA HIS A 139 -9.87 -10.25 11.65
C HIS A 139 -10.48 -11.18 10.58
N ASN A 140 -9.91 -12.34 10.30
CA ASN A 140 -10.35 -13.28 9.25
C ASN A 140 -10.33 -12.71 7.81
N VAL A 141 -9.63 -11.59 7.57
CA VAL A 141 -9.52 -10.97 6.25
C VAL A 141 -8.31 -11.54 5.51
N GLN A 142 -8.53 -12.00 4.28
CA GLN A 142 -7.47 -12.50 3.42
C GLN A 142 -6.60 -11.35 2.91
N VAL A 143 -5.30 -11.62 2.78
CA VAL A 143 -4.31 -10.63 2.32
C VAL A 143 -3.42 -11.24 1.23
N MET A 144 -3.12 -10.44 0.21
CA MET A 144 -1.96 -10.59 -0.65
C MET A 144 -1.11 -9.33 -0.59
N VAL A 145 0.21 -9.49 -0.68
CA VAL A 145 1.16 -8.37 -0.56
C VAL A 145 1.73 -8.06 -1.93
N GLU A 146 1.65 -6.78 -2.34
CA GLU A 146 2.34 -6.30 -3.52
C GLU A 146 3.83 -6.11 -3.21
N GLY A 147 4.68 -6.48 -4.13
CA GLY A 147 6.10 -6.34 -3.99
C GLY A 147 6.77 -5.66 -5.18
N PRO A 148 8.06 -5.33 -5.04
CA PRO A 148 8.74 -4.48 -5.99
C PRO A 148 8.97 -5.18 -7.34
N GLY A 149 8.94 -4.36 -8.42
CA GLY A 149 9.71 -4.59 -9.64
C GLY A 149 11.01 -3.78 -9.57
N HIS A 150 11.71 -3.60 -10.67
CA HIS A 150 12.93 -2.79 -10.74
C HIS A 150 14.00 -3.13 -9.69
N VAL A 151 14.04 -4.40 -9.28
CA VAL A 151 15.06 -4.94 -8.37
C VAL A 151 16.08 -5.70 -9.21
N PRO A 152 17.39 -5.54 -8.96
CA PRO A 152 18.42 -6.33 -9.63
C PRO A 152 18.18 -7.82 -9.47
N LEU A 153 18.47 -8.61 -10.50
CA LEU A 153 18.17 -10.04 -10.52
C LEU A 153 18.81 -10.80 -9.35
N ASP A 154 20.02 -10.42 -8.95
CA ASP A 154 20.74 -10.99 -7.82
C ASP A 154 20.11 -10.68 -6.46
N GLN A 155 19.28 -9.63 -6.36
CA GLN A 155 18.58 -9.26 -5.13
C GLN A 155 17.15 -9.87 -5.00
N VAL A 156 16.63 -10.46 -6.05
CA VAL A 156 15.26 -11.04 -6.04
C VAL A 156 15.11 -12.10 -4.96
N ALA A 157 16.06 -13.05 -4.87
CA ALA A 157 16.00 -14.12 -3.89
C ALA A 157 16.09 -13.58 -2.43
N ALA A 158 16.87 -12.53 -2.21
CA ALA A 158 16.97 -11.87 -0.90
C ALA A 158 15.65 -11.17 -0.54
N ASN A 159 15.06 -10.39 -1.46
CA ASN A 159 13.78 -9.74 -1.25
C ASN A 159 12.66 -10.74 -0.94
N MET A 160 12.60 -11.86 -1.68
CA MET A 160 11.63 -12.94 -1.42
C MET A 160 11.78 -13.52 -0.01
N LYS A 161 12.99 -13.81 0.44
CA LYS A 161 13.22 -14.33 1.79
C LYS A 161 12.82 -13.34 2.88
N VAL A 162 13.12 -12.07 2.68
CA VAL A 162 12.74 -10.99 3.61
C VAL A 162 11.22 -10.89 3.71
N GLN A 163 10.52 -10.87 2.56
CA GLN A 163 9.06 -10.83 2.55
C GLN A 163 8.45 -12.06 3.25
N GLN A 164 8.88 -13.26 2.89
CA GLN A 164 8.38 -14.49 3.49
C GLN A 164 8.53 -14.51 5.01
N SER A 165 9.64 -13.96 5.52
CA SER A 165 9.88 -13.86 6.95
C SER A 165 9.01 -12.81 7.61
N ILE A 166 8.95 -11.59 7.05
CA ILE A 166 8.25 -10.45 7.64
C ILE A 166 6.72 -10.60 7.51
N CYS A 167 6.24 -11.06 6.35
CA CYS A 167 4.82 -11.22 6.08
C CYS A 167 4.32 -12.66 6.32
N MET A 168 5.06 -13.47 7.08
CA MET A 168 4.66 -14.79 7.55
C MET A 168 4.17 -15.74 6.43
N GLY A 169 4.77 -15.61 5.23
CA GLY A 169 4.41 -16.43 4.07
C GLY A 169 3.13 -15.99 3.34
N ALA A 170 2.62 -14.79 3.60
CA ALA A 170 1.49 -14.24 2.84
C ALA A 170 1.75 -14.27 1.33
N PRO A 171 0.72 -14.50 0.49
CA PRO A 171 0.86 -14.42 -0.96
C PRO A 171 1.52 -13.13 -1.39
N PHE A 172 2.51 -13.25 -2.29
CA PHE A 172 3.34 -12.14 -2.72
C PHE A 172 3.35 -12.06 -4.25
N TYR A 173 2.89 -10.94 -4.81
CA TYR A 173 2.97 -10.70 -6.24
C TYR A 173 3.86 -9.50 -6.52
N VAL A 174 4.60 -9.56 -7.62
CA VAL A 174 5.65 -8.59 -7.94
C VAL A 174 5.58 -8.18 -9.41
N LEU A 175 6.09 -6.99 -9.71
CA LEU A 175 6.45 -6.63 -11.07
C LEU A 175 7.70 -7.42 -11.48
N GLY A 176 7.92 -7.63 -12.78
CA GLY A 176 9.11 -8.35 -13.23
C GLY A 176 10.42 -7.69 -12.79
N PRO A 177 11.49 -8.46 -12.57
CA PRO A 177 12.80 -7.92 -12.22
C PRO A 177 13.40 -7.15 -13.41
N LEU A 178 14.32 -6.23 -13.12
CA LEU A 178 15.16 -5.64 -14.15
C LEU A 178 16.15 -6.69 -14.64
N VAL A 179 16.08 -7.00 -15.91
CA VAL A 179 16.96 -7.99 -16.58
C VAL A 179 17.95 -7.35 -17.54
N THR A 180 18.00 -6.04 -17.57
CA THR A 180 18.91 -5.25 -18.42
C THR A 180 19.68 -4.24 -17.60
#